data_8e762764e161265a183d755b169d9bdc
#
_entry.id   8e762764e161265a183d755b169d9bdc
#
_cell.length_a   1.000
_cell.length_b   1.000
_cell.length_c   1.000
_cell.angle_alpha   90.00
_cell.angle_beta   90.00
_cell.angle_gamma   90.00
#
_symmetry.space_group_name_H-M   'P 1'
#
loop_
_entity.id
_entity.type
_entity.pdbx_description
1 polymer ?
#
loop_
_entity_poly.entity_id
_entity_poly.type
_entity_poly.pdbx_seq_one_letter_code
_entity_poly.pdbx_strand_id
1 'polypeptide(L)'
;SDNDVLSSIMKSQVLYLSKQGIVDTSFIGLDSTPIAANTSQNNPKSFLSNKFKPDNQPKADTDCKLGVHTASNQTNEKKYEFYWGYKNHVLVDCISGLPIYELTTTANVHDSTVALDILADTHTFLPITECTFLADKGYDVKNIYNQVQELYQGECIIPLNKRNSKNPKLLPQGNPICEAGLAMWKDGKFSDCGRTRQKFCCPLK
;
A
#
# COMPACT_ATOMS: atom_id res chain seq x y z
N SER A 1 -9.66 25.18 -7.93
CA SER A 1 -8.71 25.54 -6.85
C SER A 1 -7.28 25.39 -7.37
N ASP A 2 -6.29 25.97 -6.71
CA ASP A 2 -4.89 25.91 -7.14
C ASP A 2 -4.39 24.43 -7.20
N ASN A 3 -4.92 23.57 -6.36
CA ASN A 3 -4.63 22.14 -6.35
C ASN A 3 -5.06 21.44 -7.65
N ASP A 4 -6.16 21.87 -8.27
CA ASP A 4 -6.64 21.29 -9.53
C ASP A 4 -5.70 21.63 -10.69
N VAL A 5 -5.10 22.81 -10.66
CA VAL A 5 -4.14 23.27 -11.69
C VAL A 5 -2.84 22.45 -11.61
N LEU A 6 -2.29 22.27 -10.41
CA LEU A 6 -1.07 21.48 -10.21
C LEU A 6 -1.27 20.02 -10.61
N SER A 7 -2.40 19.41 -10.21
CA SER A 7 -2.75 18.06 -10.61
C SER A 7 -2.87 17.92 -12.15
N SER A 8 -3.48 18.90 -12.80
CA SER A 8 -3.61 18.92 -14.27
C SER A 8 -2.25 19.03 -14.96
N ILE A 9 -1.34 19.86 -14.43
CA ILE A 9 0.02 20.00 -14.96
C ILE A 9 0.77 18.68 -14.82
N MET A 10 0.73 18.06 -13.63
CA MET A 10 1.38 16.77 -13.39
C MET A 10 0.85 15.68 -14.35
N LYS A 11 -0.46 15.55 -14.47
CA LYS A 11 -1.08 14.58 -15.40
C LYS A 11 -0.65 14.81 -16.84
N SER A 12 -0.59 16.07 -17.28
CA SER A 12 -0.14 16.43 -18.64
C SER A 12 1.33 16.06 -18.87
N GLN A 13 2.20 16.28 -17.88
CA GLN A 13 3.61 15.90 -17.97
C GLN A 13 3.78 14.37 -18.02
N VAL A 14 3.07 13.63 -17.16
CA VAL A 14 3.10 12.16 -17.16
C VAL A 14 2.63 11.61 -18.50
N LEU A 15 1.55 12.13 -19.07
CA LEU A 15 1.07 11.75 -20.39
C LEU A 15 2.09 12.05 -21.50
N TYR A 16 2.76 13.19 -21.43
CA TYR A 16 3.82 13.53 -22.37
C TYR A 16 4.98 12.53 -22.28
N LEU A 17 5.46 12.24 -21.06
CA LEU A 17 6.55 11.29 -20.83
C LEU A 17 6.18 9.86 -21.24
N SER A 18 4.94 9.45 -21.03
CA SER A 18 4.44 8.16 -21.49
C SER A 18 4.44 8.06 -23.02
N LYS A 19 4.01 9.12 -23.72
CA LYS A 19 4.08 9.17 -25.21
C LYS A 19 5.50 9.13 -25.75
N GLN A 20 6.48 9.57 -24.96
CA GLN A 20 7.91 9.47 -25.30
C GLN A 20 8.51 8.10 -24.94
N GLY A 21 7.75 7.19 -24.35
CA GLY A 21 8.23 5.90 -23.86
C GLY A 21 9.16 5.98 -22.65
N ILE A 22 9.15 7.11 -21.91
CA ILE A 22 9.95 7.31 -20.71
C ILE A 22 9.22 6.77 -19.48
N VAL A 23 7.91 6.97 -19.39
CA VAL A 23 7.05 6.39 -18.35
C VAL A 23 6.42 5.13 -18.89
N ASP A 24 6.63 4.02 -18.18
CA ASP A 24 6.10 2.70 -18.47
C ASP A 24 5.19 2.24 -17.33
N THR A 25 3.98 1.81 -17.64
CA THR A 25 3.01 1.33 -16.67
C THR A 25 3.05 -0.17 -16.43
N SER A 26 3.99 -0.89 -17.03
CA SER A 26 4.12 -2.35 -16.87
C SER A 26 4.49 -2.75 -15.44
N PHE A 27 5.28 -1.93 -14.74
CA PHE A 27 5.65 -2.11 -13.33
C PHE A 27 5.39 -0.84 -12.54
N ILE A 28 4.32 -0.82 -11.77
CA ILE A 28 3.93 0.33 -10.95
C ILE A 28 4.01 0.00 -9.46
N GLY A 29 4.50 0.93 -8.67
CA GLY A 29 4.66 0.77 -7.23
C GLY A 29 3.94 1.87 -6.46
N LEU A 30 3.31 1.53 -5.34
CA LEU A 30 2.64 2.48 -4.46
C LEU A 30 3.20 2.38 -3.05
N ASP A 31 3.54 3.54 -2.50
CA ASP A 31 3.93 3.67 -1.10
C ASP A 31 3.43 5.00 -0.51
N SER A 32 3.43 5.09 0.81
CA SER A 32 3.01 6.29 1.53
C SER A 32 4.09 6.79 2.48
N THR A 33 4.27 8.11 2.51
CA THR A 33 5.23 8.77 3.40
C THR A 33 4.48 9.66 4.40
N PRO A 34 4.77 9.55 5.72
CA PRO A 34 4.18 10.43 6.72
C PRO A 34 4.72 11.86 6.59
N ILE A 35 3.81 12.84 6.69
CA ILE A 35 4.13 14.27 6.72
C ILE A 35 3.64 14.81 8.06
N ALA A 36 4.57 15.12 8.96
CA ALA A 36 4.24 15.71 10.25
C ALA A 36 3.79 17.17 10.09
N ALA A 37 2.62 17.50 10.63
CA ALA A 37 2.14 18.87 10.70
C ALA A 37 3.04 19.72 11.62
N ASN A 38 3.17 21.00 11.29
CA ASN A 38 3.94 21.95 12.10
C ASN A 38 3.14 22.34 13.36
N THR A 39 3.11 21.46 14.34
CA THR A 39 2.42 21.69 15.61
C THR A 39 3.33 21.43 16.80
N SER A 40 3.07 22.12 17.92
CA SER A 40 3.80 21.91 19.18
C SER A 40 3.61 20.49 19.73
N GLN A 41 2.52 19.80 19.36
CA GLN A 41 2.23 18.44 19.78
C GLN A 41 3.16 17.42 19.13
N ASN A 42 3.72 17.71 17.95
CA ASN A 42 4.73 16.87 17.32
C ASN A 42 6.14 17.10 17.88
N ASN A 43 6.34 18.18 18.66
CA ASN A 43 7.65 18.44 19.22
C ASN A 43 8.04 17.37 20.26
N PRO A 44 9.17 16.67 20.12
CA PRO A 44 9.63 15.66 21.08
C PRO A 44 9.82 16.22 22.50
N LYS A 45 10.14 17.50 22.61
CA LYS A 45 10.33 18.21 23.89
C LYS A 45 9.04 18.71 24.54
N SER A 46 7.88 18.45 23.93
CA SER A 46 6.58 18.86 24.49
C SER A 46 6.24 18.01 25.71
N PHE A 47 5.95 18.68 26.84
CA PHE A 47 5.54 18.05 28.10
C PHE A 47 4.03 17.71 28.16
N LEU A 48 3.27 17.88 27.10
CA LEU A 48 1.85 17.57 27.07
C LEU A 48 1.65 16.05 27.17
N SER A 49 1.17 15.58 28.31
CA SER A 49 0.93 14.15 28.57
C SER A 49 -0.07 13.49 27.62
N ASN A 50 -0.96 14.27 27.02
CA ASN A 50 -2.04 13.80 26.14
C ASN A 50 -1.88 14.20 24.67
N LYS A 51 -0.69 14.62 24.26
CA LYS A 51 -0.45 15.18 22.92
C LYS A 51 -0.87 14.27 21.75
N PHE A 52 -0.93 12.97 21.96
CA PHE A 52 -1.29 11.97 20.96
C PHE A 52 -2.63 11.27 21.25
N LYS A 53 -3.62 11.98 21.73
CA LYS A 53 -5.01 11.50 21.82
C LYS A 53 -5.84 12.12 20.70
N PRO A 54 -6.74 11.37 20.03
CA PRO A 54 -7.57 11.88 18.93
C PRO A 54 -8.37 13.13 19.30
N ASP A 55 -8.84 13.24 20.55
CA ASP A 55 -9.65 14.37 21.03
C ASP A 55 -8.81 15.64 21.24
N ASN A 56 -7.49 15.54 21.16
CA ASN A 56 -6.57 16.64 21.42
C ASN A 56 -6.07 17.29 20.11
N GLN A 57 -7.00 17.64 19.23
CA GLN A 57 -6.72 18.25 17.93
C GLN A 57 -5.82 19.49 18.07
N PRO A 58 -4.71 19.59 17.31
CA PRO A 58 -3.85 20.77 17.30
C PRO A 58 -4.60 22.04 16.86
N LYS A 59 -4.39 23.13 17.61
CA LYS A 59 -5.00 24.44 17.26
C LYS A 59 -4.29 25.10 16.07
N ALA A 60 -3.01 24.81 15.88
CA ALA A 60 -2.21 25.40 14.79
C ALA A 60 -2.54 24.82 13.41
N ASP A 61 -3.06 23.59 13.39
CA ASP A 61 -3.48 22.88 12.19
C ASP A 61 -4.70 22.03 12.53
N THR A 62 -5.88 22.52 12.15
CA THR A 62 -7.17 21.88 12.46
C THR A 62 -7.51 20.75 11.52
N ASP A 63 -6.84 20.68 10.37
CA ASP A 63 -7.11 19.72 9.31
C ASP A 63 -6.27 18.44 9.46
N CYS A 64 -5.11 18.53 10.10
CA CYS A 64 -4.28 17.35 10.36
C CYS A 64 -4.99 16.35 11.28
N LYS A 65 -4.68 15.07 11.15
CA LYS A 65 -5.20 14.01 12.02
C LYS A 65 -4.08 13.20 12.65
N LEU A 66 -4.44 12.51 13.75
CA LEU A 66 -3.50 11.64 14.44
C LEU A 66 -3.24 10.38 13.62
N GLY A 67 -2.01 10.18 13.23
CA GLY A 67 -1.53 8.99 12.56
C GLY A 67 -0.56 8.19 13.42
N VAL A 68 -0.29 6.96 12.98
CA VAL A 68 0.73 6.09 13.55
C VAL A 68 1.64 5.58 12.45
N HIS A 69 2.92 5.74 12.65
CA HIS A 69 3.96 5.16 11.81
C HIS A 69 4.63 4.01 12.56
N THR A 70 4.87 2.90 11.87
CA THR A 70 5.58 1.75 12.45
C THR A 70 7.01 1.77 11.94
N ALA A 71 7.93 2.24 12.76
CA ALA A 71 9.35 2.10 12.47
C ALA A 71 9.80 0.68 12.85
N SER A 72 10.36 -0.07 11.89
CA SER A 72 11.09 -1.30 12.18
C SER A 72 12.57 -0.94 12.30
N ASN A 73 13.15 -1.14 13.48
CA ASN A 73 14.60 -1.10 13.62
C ASN A 73 15.21 -2.49 13.27
N GLN A 74 16.53 -2.56 13.16
CA GLN A 74 17.26 -3.79 12.83
C GLN A 74 17.05 -4.94 13.85
N THR A 75 16.48 -4.66 15.02
CA THR A 75 16.24 -5.61 16.13
C THR A 75 14.84 -6.23 16.15
N ASN A 76 14.03 -6.05 15.08
CA ASN A 76 12.64 -6.54 15.00
C ASN A 76 11.65 -6.00 16.05
N GLU A 77 12.02 -5.01 16.84
CA GLU A 77 11.10 -4.34 17.72
C GLU A 77 10.21 -3.38 16.92
N LYS A 78 8.90 -3.62 16.98
CA LYS A 78 7.93 -2.69 16.39
C LYS A 78 7.80 -1.47 17.28
N LYS A 79 8.39 -0.38 16.86
CA LYS A 79 8.21 0.92 17.51
C LYS A 79 7.07 1.66 16.83
N TYR A 80 6.03 1.97 17.59
CA TYR A 80 4.92 2.81 17.12
C TYR A 80 5.26 4.26 17.39
N GLU A 81 5.31 5.08 16.35
CA GLU A 81 5.51 6.51 16.42
C GLU A 81 4.22 7.22 16.03
N PHE A 82 3.64 7.94 16.99
CA PHE A 82 2.45 8.75 16.75
C PHE A 82 2.84 10.13 16.27
N TYR A 83 2.06 10.67 15.34
CA TYR A 83 2.24 12.03 14.83
C TYR A 83 0.90 12.64 14.42
N TRP A 84 0.80 13.95 14.51
CA TRP A 84 -0.27 14.73 13.90
C TRP A 84 0.16 15.16 12.53
N GLY A 85 -0.64 14.89 11.50
CA GLY A 85 -0.23 15.25 10.15
C GLY A 85 -1.05 14.61 9.05
N TYR A 86 -0.34 14.32 7.98
CA TYR A 86 -0.84 13.83 6.71
C TYR A 86 0.00 12.65 6.23
N LYS A 87 -0.45 12.02 5.16
CA LYS A 87 0.33 11.06 4.37
C LYS A 87 0.32 11.48 2.91
N ASN A 88 1.47 11.48 2.30
CA ASN A 88 1.59 11.58 0.85
C ASN A 88 1.72 10.17 0.27
N HIS A 89 0.80 9.80 -0.61
CA HIS A 89 0.78 8.54 -1.32
C HIS A 89 1.27 8.79 -2.73
N VAL A 90 2.29 8.05 -3.17
CA VAL A 90 2.90 8.25 -4.49
C VAL A 90 2.89 6.95 -5.27
N LEU A 91 2.25 6.96 -6.44
CA LEU A 91 2.34 5.90 -7.42
C LEU A 91 3.49 6.22 -8.36
N VAL A 92 4.41 5.29 -8.54
CA VAL A 92 5.60 5.46 -9.37
C VAL A 92 5.66 4.41 -10.48
N ASP A 93 6.26 4.76 -11.61
CA ASP A 93 6.81 3.80 -12.54
C ASP A 93 8.11 3.23 -11.94
N CYS A 94 8.13 1.94 -11.66
CA CYS A 94 9.28 1.28 -11.03
C CYS A 94 10.48 1.09 -11.97
N ILE A 95 10.30 1.30 -13.28
CA ILE A 95 11.37 1.20 -14.28
C ILE A 95 12.14 2.51 -14.34
N SER A 96 11.43 3.63 -14.54
CA SER A 96 12.05 4.95 -14.63
C SER A 96 12.27 5.62 -13.26
N GLY A 97 11.55 5.19 -12.22
CA GLY A 97 11.52 5.84 -10.90
C GLY A 97 10.71 7.14 -10.87
N LEU A 98 9.99 7.47 -11.94
CA LEU A 98 9.22 8.71 -12.03
C LEU A 98 7.84 8.58 -11.37
N PRO A 99 7.38 9.62 -10.66
CA PRO A 99 6.03 9.64 -10.11
C PRO A 99 4.99 9.73 -11.23
N ILE A 100 3.97 8.88 -11.15
CA ILE A 100 2.82 8.85 -12.06
C ILE A 100 1.65 9.64 -11.47
N TYR A 101 1.41 9.44 -10.17
CA TYR A 101 0.29 10.05 -9.46
C TYR A 101 0.66 10.29 -8.00
N GLU A 102 0.11 11.34 -7.43
CA GLU A 102 0.24 11.60 -6.00
C GLU A 102 -1.10 11.98 -5.38
N LEU A 103 -1.29 11.63 -4.11
CA LEU A 103 -2.46 12.03 -3.33
C LEU A 103 -2.05 12.22 -1.88
N THR A 104 -2.35 13.39 -1.33
CA THR A 104 -2.17 13.67 0.10
C THR A 104 -3.48 13.47 0.85
N THR A 105 -3.44 12.68 1.91
CA THR A 105 -4.56 12.44 2.82
C THR A 105 -4.21 12.81 4.25
N THR A 106 -5.21 12.87 5.13
CA THR A 106 -4.94 12.98 6.57
C THR A 106 -4.34 11.69 7.10
N ALA A 107 -3.48 11.79 8.13
CA ALA A 107 -2.66 10.67 8.62
C ALA A 107 -3.44 9.46 9.17
N ASN A 108 -4.71 9.62 9.48
CA ASN A 108 -5.58 8.54 9.97
C ASN A 108 -6.21 7.69 8.86
N VAL A 109 -6.06 8.07 7.59
CA VAL A 109 -6.62 7.30 6.47
C VAL A 109 -5.76 6.06 6.21
N HIS A 110 -6.41 4.93 5.93
CA HIS A 110 -5.72 3.68 5.63
C HIS A 110 -5.18 3.65 4.20
N ASP A 111 -3.90 3.33 4.04
CA ASP A 111 -3.19 3.30 2.75
C ASP A 111 -3.87 2.38 1.73
N SER A 112 -4.35 1.21 2.17
CA SER A 112 -5.05 0.25 1.31
C SER A 112 -6.40 0.75 0.76
N THR A 113 -7.05 1.71 1.43
CA THR A 113 -8.27 2.35 0.92
C THR A 113 -7.93 3.35 -0.17
N VAL A 114 -6.92 4.17 0.10
CA VAL A 114 -6.42 5.20 -0.83
C VAL A 114 -5.87 4.59 -2.12
N ALA A 115 -5.27 3.40 -2.03
CA ALA A 115 -4.74 2.69 -3.19
C ALA A 115 -5.79 2.43 -4.27
N LEU A 116 -7.02 2.10 -3.86
CA LEU A 116 -8.12 1.85 -4.80
C LEU A 116 -8.46 3.10 -5.62
N ASP A 117 -8.53 4.25 -4.94
CA ASP A 117 -8.82 5.53 -5.58
C ASP A 117 -7.67 5.97 -6.49
N ILE A 118 -6.42 5.86 -6.03
CA ILE A 118 -5.22 6.21 -6.82
C ILE A 118 -5.15 5.38 -8.10
N LEU A 119 -5.37 4.09 -8.02
CA LEU A 119 -5.35 3.21 -9.19
C LEU A 119 -6.49 3.55 -10.17
N ALA A 120 -7.69 3.81 -9.64
CA ALA A 120 -8.84 4.20 -10.46
C ALA A 120 -8.60 5.55 -11.16
N ASP A 121 -8.17 6.56 -10.43
CA ASP A 121 -7.89 7.89 -10.97
C ASP A 121 -6.76 7.87 -11.99
N THR A 122 -5.69 7.11 -11.72
CA THR A 122 -4.59 6.93 -12.68
C THR A 122 -5.09 6.32 -13.97
N HIS A 123 -5.88 5.26 -13.90
CA HIS A 123 -6.42 4.58 -15.06
C HIS A 123 -7.29 5.49 -15.96
N THR A 124 -7.90 6.54 -15.38
CA THR A 124 -8.72 7.49 -16.16
C THR A 124 -7.92 8.32 -17.18
N PHE A 125 -6.66 8.64 -16.89
CA PHE A 125 -5.82 9.46 -17.77
C PHE A 125 -4.63 8.71 -18.35
N LEU A 126 -4.13 7.68 -17.66
CA LEU A 126 -3.03 6.83 -18.10
C LEU A 126 -3.42 5.36 -17.91
N PRO A 127 -3.73 4.62 -18.99
CA PRO A 127 -4.09 3.20 -18.86
C PRO A 127 -3.00 2.39 -18.19
N ILE A 128 -3.39 1.63 -17.15
CA ILE A 128 -2.51 0.72 -16.39
C ILE A 128 -2.94 -0.74 -16.59
N THR A 129 -3.27 -1.10 -17.83
CA THR A 129 -3.64 -2.48 -18.20
C THR A 129 -2.42 -3.39 -18.23
N GLU A 130 -2.61 -4.67 -17.87
CA GLU A 130 -1.56 -5.70 -17.85
C GLU A 130 -0.36 -5.34 -16.95
N CYS A 131 -0.56 -4.43 -15.98
CA CYS A 131 0.50 -3.98 -15.09
C CYS A 131 0.85 -5.02 -14.00
N THR A 132 2.08 -4.97 -13.53
CA THR A 132 2.49 -5.59 -12.27
C THR A 132 2.48 -4.54 -11.17
N PHE A 133 1.54 -4.65 -10.24
CA PHE A 133 1.40 -3.75 -9.11
C PHE A 133 2.23 -4.22 -7.91
N LEU A 134 3.15 -3.37 -7.45
CA LEU A 134 4.04 -3.62 -6.32
C LEU A 134 3.63 -2.74 -5.14
N ALA A 135 3.51 -3.34 -3.96
CA ALA A 135 3.27 -2.59 -2.73
C ALA A 135 3.76 -3.38 -1.51
N ASP A 136 3.80 -2.72 -0.37
CA ASP A 136 4.16 -3.36 0.89
C ASP A 136 3.01 -4.24 1.43
N LYS A 137 3.27 -4.99 2.52
CA LYS A 137 2.27 -5.85 3.18
C LYS A 137 1.06 -5.10 3.76
N GLY A 138 1.11 -3.78 3.86
CA GLY A 138 0.00 -2.93 4.27
C GLY A 138 -1.15 -2.97 3.28
N TYR A 139 -0.83 -3.18 2.02
CA TYR A 139 -1.75 -3.25 0.90
C TYR A 139 -2.27 -4.67 0.59
N ASP A 140 -1.93 -5.67 1.40
CA ASP A 140 -2.43 -7.05 1.26
C ASP A 140 -3.91 -7.15 1.63
N VAL A 141 -4.77 -6.63 0.77
CA VAL A 141 -6.24 -6.65 0.91
C VAL A 141 -6.91 -7.10 -0.40
N LYS A 142 -7.93 -7.92 -0.26
CA LYS A 142 -8.63 -8.55 -1.38
C LYS A 142 -9.09 -7.58 -2.46
N ASN A 143 -9.56 -6.39 -2.07
CA ASN A 143 -10.11 -5.42 -3.02
C ASN A 143 -9.04 -4.90 -3.99
N ILE A 144 -7.80 -4.76 -3.56
CA ILE A 144 -6.68 -4.36 -4.43
C ILE A 144 -6.41 -5.46 -5.46
N TYR A 145 -6.32 -6.73 -5.02
CA TYR A 145 -6.16 -7.86 -5.95
C TYR A 145 -7.29 -7.93 -6.97
N ASN A 146 -8.54 -7.78 -6.51
CA ASN A 146 -9.69 -7.81 -7.41
C ASN A 146 -9.62 -6.66 -8.43
N GLN A 147 -9.32 -5.44 -7.99
CA GLN A 147 -9.22 -4.28 -8.88
C GLN A 147 -8.13 -4.46 -9.93
N VAL A 148 -6.93 -4.87 -9.51
CA VAL A 148 -5.80 -5.05 -10.43
C VAL A 148 -6.05 -6.21 -11.40
N GLN A 149 -6.56 -7.34 -10.91
CA GLN A 149 -6.76 -8.53 -11.76
C GLN A 149 -8.00 -8.44 -12.64
N GLU A 150 -9.13 -7.94 -12.10
CA GLU A 150 -10.41 -7.96 -12.82
C GLU A 150 -10.58 -6.75 -13.72
N LEU A 151 -10.14 -5.56 -13.30
CA LEU A 151 -10.31 -4.33 -14.08
C LEU A 151 -9.11 -4.02 -14.97
N TYR A 152 -7.89 -4.27 -14.50
CA TYR A 152 -6.68 -3.92 -15.25
C TYR A 152 -5.98 -5.12 -15.88
N GLN A 153 -6.47 -6.36 -15.65
CA GLN A 153 -5.87 -7.60 -16.15
C GLN A 153 -4.39 -7.76 -15.73
N GLY A 154 -4.03 -7.12 -14.64
CA GLY A 154 -2.67 -7.07 -14.11
C GLY A 154 -2.40 -8.11 -13.04
N GLU A 155 -1.20 -8.07 -12.49
CA GLU A 155 -0.73 -8.93 -11.40
C GLU A 155 -0.33 -8.09 -10.18
N CYS A 156 -0.40 -8.69 -8.98
CA CYS A 156 0.04 -8.05 -7.73
C CYS A 156 1.23 -8.79 -7.13
N ILE A 157 2.27 -8.05 -6.78
CA ILE A 157 3.39 -8.53 -5.97
C ILE A 157 3.34 -7.78 -4.63
N ILE A 158 2.61 -8.33 -3.66
CA ILE A 158 2.40 -7.78 -2.33
C ILE A 158 2.76 -8.85 -1.31
N PRO A 159 3.68 -8.58 -0.35
CA PRO A 159 3.99 -9.54 0.71
C PRO A 159 2.77 -9.87 1.57
N LEU A 160 2.57 -11.15 1.86
CA LEU A 160 1.45 -11.63 2.67
C LEU A 160 1.44 -10.98 4.06
N ASN A 161 0.30 -10.39 4.42
CA ASN A 161 0.07 -9.84 5.76
C ASN A 161 -0.53 -10.88 6.69
N LYS A 162 0.21 -11.27 7.71
CA LYS A 162 -0.19 -12.32 8.67
C LYS A 162 -1.21 -11.87 9.72
N ARG A 163 -1.93 -10.74 9.50
CA ARG A 163 -2.80 -10.10 10.52
C ARG A 163 -3.79 -11.04 11.21
N ASN A 164 -4.30 -12.06 10.53
CA ASN A 164 -5.34 -12.95 11.06
C ASN A 164 -5.06 -14.43 10.83
N SER A 165 -3.90 -14.80 10.34
CA SER A 165 -3.56 -16.20 10.20
C SER A 165 -3.06 -16.71 11.54
N LYS A 166 -3.77 -17.66 12.14
CA LYS A 166 -3.16 -18.61 13.07
C LYS A 166 -2.08 -19.36 12.28
N ASN A 167 -0.94 -18.68 12.07
CA ASN A 167 0.30 -19.17 11.46
C ASN A 167 0.14 -20.37 10.50
N PRO A 168 -0.23 -20.20 9.24
CA PRO A 168 0.21 -21.19 8.30
C PRO A 168 1.74 -21.09 8.28
N LYS A 169 2.42 -22.11 8.80
CA LYS A 169 3.86 -22.21 8.64
C LYS A 169 4.11 -22.37 7.14
N LEU A 170 4.67 -21.36 6.52
CA LEU A 170 5.05 -21.39 5.10
C LEU A 170 6.57 -21.54 5.01
N LEU A 171 7.01 -22.33 4.06
CA LEU A 171 8.41 -22.33 3.61
C LEU A 171 8.73 -21.02 2.89
N PRO A 172 10.03 -20.65 2.75
CA PRO A 172 10.43 -19.48 1.97
C PRO A 172 9.86 -19.46 0.55
N GLN A 173 9.63 -20.65 -0.06
CA GLN A 173 9.03 -20.81 -1.39
C GLN A 173 7.50 -20.67 -1.39
N GLY A 174 6.87 -20.38 -0.25
CA GLY A 174 5.43 -20.19 -0.14
C GLY A 174 4.60 -21.47 0.04
N ASN A 175 5.21 -22.66 0.05
CA ASN A 175 4.49 -23.90 0.30
C ASN A 175 4.12 -24.00 1.79
N PRO A 176 2.86 -24.40 2.13
CA PRO A 176 2.46 -24.63 3.51
C PRO A 176 3.23 -25.78 4.15
N ILE A 177 3.40 -25.70 5.47
CA ILE A 177 3.91 -26.79 6.30
C ILE A 177 2.70 -27.41 7.03
N CYS A 178 2.53 -28.72 6.96
CA CYS A 178 1.47 -29.42 7.65
C CYS A 178 1.72 -29.48 9.17
N GLU A 179 0.73 -29.99 9.93
CA GLU A 179 0.83 -30.12 11.39
C GLU A 179 2.00 -31.03 11.84
N ALA A 180 2.38 -31.99 11.01
CA ALA A 180 3.55 -32.84 11.23
C ALA A 180 4.90 -32.16 10.90
N GLY A 181 4.90 -30.89 10.54
CA GLY A 181 6.10 -30.12 10.21
C GLY A 181 6.68 -30.39 8.81
N LEU A 182 5.97 -31.11 7.94
CA LEU A 182 6.42 -31.45 6.61
C LEU A 182 5.94 -30.46 5.56
N ALA A 183 6.77 -30.19 4.56
CA ALA A 183 6.40 -29.36 3.41
C ALA A 183 5.28 -30.02 2.61
N MET A 184 4.19 -29.30 2.40
CA MET A 184 3.10 -29.77 1.54
C MET A 184 3.44 -29.53 0.07
N TRP A 185 3.05 -30.43 -0.79
CA TRP A 185 3.22 -30.28 -2.24
C TRP A 185 1.94 -29.81 -2.91
N LYS A 186 2.08 -29.24 -4.10
CA LYS A 186 0.94 -28.80 -4.91
C LYS A 186 0.19 -30.02 -5.46
N ASP A 187 -1.12 -30.06 -5.19
CA ASP A 187 -2.03 -31.15 -5.60
C ASP A 187 -3.14 -30.61 -6.52
N GLY A 188 -2.75 -29.94 -7.59
CA GLY A 188 -3.68 -29.40 -8.58
C GLY A 188 -4.31 -28.05 -8.19
N LYS A 189 -5.16 -27.58 -9.08
CA LYS A 189 -5.94 -26.35 -8.91
C LYS A 189 -7.43 -26.67 -8.97
N PHE A 190 -8.25 -25.91 -8.25
CA PHE A 190 -9.70 -26.02 -8.33
C PHE A 190 -10.34 -24.63 -8.35
N SER A 191 -11.53 -24.54 -8.94
CA SER A 191 -12.33 -23.32 -8.93
C SER A 191 -13.29 -23.33 -7.77
N ASP A 192 -13.32 -22.24 -7.00
CA ASP A 192 -14.24 -22.05 -5.88
C ASP A 192 -14.77 -20.61 -5.92
N CYS A 193 -16.08 -20.46 -6.06
CA CYS A 193 -16.74 -19.16 -6.18
C CYS A 193 -16.10 -18.22 -7.21
N GLY A 194 -15.79 -18.76 -8.41
CA GLY A 194 -15.18 -18.01 -9.50
C GLY A 194 -13.68 -17.73 -9.34
N ARG A 195 -13.04 -18.35 -8.35
CA ARG A 195 -11.58 -18.18 -8.10
C ARG A 195 -10.84 -19.49 -8.29
N THR A 196 -9.69 -19.41 -8.94
CA THR A 196 -8.76 -20.53 -9.00
C THR A 196 -7.96 -20.59 -7.70
N ARG A 197 -8.08 -21.72 -6.99
CA ARG A 197 -7.34 -22.00 -5.75
C ARG A 197 -6.33 -23.11 -5.99
N GLN A 198 -5.13 -22.96 -5.40
CA GLN A 198 -4.12 -24.01 -5.37
C GLN A 198 -4.41 -24.97 -4.21
N LYS A 199 -4.57 -26.24 -4.51
CA LYS A 199 -4.66 -27.30 -3.52
C LYS A 199 -3.26 -27.77 -3.10
N PHE A 200 -3.10 -28.06 -1.82
CA PHE A 200 -1.88 -28.63 -1.27
C PHE A 200 -2.19 -29.94 -0.53
N CYS A 201 -1.34 -30.91 -0.66
CA CYS A 201 -1.45 -32.21 -0.03
C CYS A 201 -0.30 -32.48 0.96
N CYS A 202 -0.62 -33.11 2.08
CA CYS A 202 0.37 -33.56 3.04
C CYS A 202 1.09 -34.83 2.50
N PRO A 203 2.45 -34.92 2.61
CA PRO A 203 3.18 -36.09 2.15
C PRO A 203 2.82 -37.40 2.87
N LEU A 204 2.15 -37.30 4.02
CA LEU A 204 1.74 -38.45 4.83
C LEU A 204 0.32 -38.96 4.52
N LYS A 205 -0.33 -38.40 3.49
CA LYS A 205 -1.69 -38.82 3.07
C LYS A 205 -1.62 -39.58 1.78
#